data_bc8399cf92e4bbe7f62e8fb92548be89
#
_entry.id   bc8399cf92e4bbe7f62e8fb92548be89
#
_cell.length_a   1.000
_cell.length_b   1.000
_cell.length_c   1.000
_cell.angle_alpha   90.00
_cell.angle_beta   90.00
_cell.angle_gamma   90.00
#
_symmetry.space_group_name_H-M   'P 1'
#
loop_
_entity.id
_entity.type
_entity.pdbx_description
1 polymer ?
#
loop_
_entity_poly.entity_id
_entity_poly.type
_entity_poly.pdbx_seq_one_letter_code
_entity_poly.pdbx_strand_id
1 'polypeptide(L)'
;MTTNSRKSKRAQSAFFPLFSANGYTLSAVVTKTGRKHQIRVHAQSLGLPLVGEKLYGIDEEYYLEFCRAGWRDEWIETLGMKRQALHARTFGFVESEPTFVASLAEDFQSFLVERMGMDEQALESAEKKAQEWTDIQFRGE
;
A
#
# COMPACT_ATOMS: atom_id res chain seq x y z
N MET A 1 8.26 -13.25 -2.19
CA MET A 1 7.97 -13.34 -2.81
C MET A 1 7.98 -14.01 -3.90
N THR A 2 8.62 -14.02 -4.74
CA THR A 2 8.56 -14.86 -5.78
C THR A 2 8.94 -16.21 -5.41
N THR A 3 8.36 -17.16 -5.98
CA THR A 3 8.70 -18.52 -5.71
C THR A 3 9.45 -19.07 -6.90
N ASN A 4 10.11 -20.16 -6.73
CA ASN A 4 10.82 -20.83 -7.81
C ASN A 4 9.99 -21.89 -8.49
N SER A 5 8.69 -21.88 -8.24
CA SER A 5 7.79 -22.82 -8.89
C SER A 5 7.71 -22.55 -10.39
N ARG A 6 7.61 -23.58 -11.19
CA ARG A 6 7.41 -23.42 -12.62
C ARG A 6 6.14 -22.64 -12.94
N LYS A 7 5.17 -22.66 -12.03
CA LYS A 7 3.90 -21.98 -12.22
C LYS A 7 3.94 -20.55 -11.74
N SER A 8 5.04 -20.13 -11.15
CA SER A 8 5.19 -18.74 -10.71
C SER A 8 5.24 -17.82 -11.90
N LYS A 9 4.54 -16.73 -11.81
CA LYS A 9 4.55 -15.71 -12.84
C LYS A 9 5.39 -14.55 -12.35
N ARG A 10 6.12 -13.96 -13.27
CA ARG A 10 6.93 -12.79 -12.95
C ARG A 10 6.05 -11.67 -12.43
N ALA A 11 6.50 -11.01 -11.36
CA ALA A 11 5.81 -9.87 -10.77
C ALA A 11 6.81 -8.79 -10.46
N GLN A 12 6.48 -7.55 -10.81
CA GLN A 12 7.37 -6.41 -10.60
C GLN A 12 6.62 -5.27 -9.95
N SER A 13 7.19 -4.76 -8.85
CA SER A 13 6.68 -3.59 -8.15
C SER A 13 7.86 -2.69 -7.80
N ALA A 14 7.64 -1.39 -7.86
CA ALA A 14 8.63 -0.42 -7.40
C ALA A 14 8.00 0.38 -6.26
N PHE A 15 8.73 0.51 -5.15
CA PHE A 15 8.28 1.23 -3.96
C PHE A 15 9.12 2.48 -3.77
N PHE A 16 8.49 3.57 -3.45
CA PHE A 16 9.15 4.84 -3.20
C PHE A 16 8.67 5.45 -1.89
N PRO A 17 9.51 5.51 -0.85
CA PRO A 17 9.09 6.07 0.44
C PRO A 17 8.83 7.57 0.33
N LEU A 18 7.72 8.00 0.92
CA LEU A 18 7.30 9.41 0.90
C LEU A 18 7.43 10.07 2.24
N PHE A 19 7.17 9.35 3.31
CA PHE A 19 7.14 9.92 4.66
C PHE A 19 7.24 8.78 5.67
N SER A 20 8.06 8.97 6.70
CA SER A 20 8.21 7.98 7.77
C SER A 20 8.04 8.65 9.12
N ALA A 21 7.26 8.05 10.00
CA ALA A 21 7.07 8.54 11.37
C ALA A 21 6.44 7.44 12.22
N ASN A 22 6.82 7.41 13.48
CA ASN A 22 6.21 6.52 14.48
C ASN A 22 6.24 5.03 14.10
N GLY A 23 7.29 4.62 13.40
CA GLY A 23 7.44 3.22 13.00
C GLY A 23 6.71 2.82 11.73
N TYR A 24 6.10 3.78 11.05
CA TYR A 24 5.37 3.53 9.81
C TYR A 24 6.02 4.29 8.65
N THR A 25 5.84 3.78 7.45
CA THR A 25 6.29 4.47 6.24
C THR A 25 5.15 4.51 5.22
N LEU A 26 4.88 5.70 4.71
CA LEU A 26 3.97 5.89 3.59
C LEU A 26 4.79 5.81 2.32
N SER A 27 4.40 4.95 1.39
CA SER A 27 5.13 4.76 0.14
C SER A 27 4.22 4.87 -1.06
N ALA A 28 4.76 5.38 -2.15
CA ALA A 28 4.14 5.24 -3.45
C ALA A 28 4.60 3.92 -4.05
N VAL A 29 3.73 3.27 -4.82
CA VAL A 29 4.04 1.98 -5.44
C VAL A 29 3.58 2.02 -6.89
N VAL A 30 4.43 1.57 -7.79
CA VAL A 30 4.06 1.38 -9.20
C VAL A 30 4.23 -0.10 -9.51
N THR A 31 3.20 -0.70 -10.09
CA THR A 31 3.25 -2.10 -10.49
C THR A 31 3.38 -2.20 -12.00
N LYS A 32 4.29 -3.03 -12.45
CA LYS A 32 4.49 -3.27 -13.88
C LYS A 32 3.80 -4.55 -14.32
N THR A 33 3.28 -5.30 -13.36
CA THR A 33 2.48 -6.49 -13.58
C THR A 33 1.29 -6.42 -12.63
N GLY A 34 0.25 -7.18 -12.88
CA GLY A 34 -0.95 -7.15 -12.04
C GLY A 34 -1.27 -8.52 -11.44
N ARG A 35 -0.31 -9.16 -10.78
CA ARG A 35 -0.54 -10.46 -10.17
C ARG A 35 -1.39 -10.32 -8.91
N LYS A 36 -2.11 -11.39 -8.58
CA LYS A 36 -2.99 -11.42 -7.43
C LYS A 36 -2.26 -11.04 -6.14
N HIS A 37 -2.81 -10.10 -5.42
CA HIS A 37 -2.25 -9.61 -4.14
C HIS A 37 -0.78 -9.18 -4.22
N GLN A 38 -0.32 -8.80 -5.39
CA GLN A 38 1.10 -8.54 -5.64
C GLN A 38 1.76 -7.59 -4.65
N ILE A 39 1.18 -6.41 -4.44
CA ILE A 39 1.76 -5.42 -3.54
C ILE A 39 1.79 -5.94 -2.10
N ARG A 40 0.72 -6.60 -1.69
CA ARG A 40 0.58 -7.14 -0.33
C ARG A 40 1.65 -8.19 -0.04
N VAL A 41 1.87 -9.09 -0.99
CA VAL A 41 2.89 -10.15 -0.87
C VAL A 41 4.29 -9.58 -0.91
N HIS A 42 4.54 -8.64 -1.82
CA HIS A 42 5.86 -8.01 -1.92
C HIS A 42 6.22 -7.23 -0.66
N ALA A 43 5.26 -6.49 -0.09
CA ALA A 43 5.49 -5.75 1.15
C ALA A 43 5.86 -6.71 2.29
N GLN A 44 5.15 -7.82 2.41
CA GLN A 44 5.48 -8.82 3.42
C GLN A 44 6.89 -9.39 3.22
N SER A 45 7.25 -9.69 1.98
CA SER A 45 8.56 -10.28 1.70
C SER A 45 9.71 -9.33 2.00
N LEU A 46 9.45 -8.01 2.01
CA LEU A 46 10.44 -7.01 2.40
C LEU A 46 10.51 -6.83 3.92
N GLY A 47 9.71 -7.55 4.67
CA GLY A 47 9.63 -7.40 6.11
C GLY A 47 8.81 -6.19 6.54
N LEU A 48 8.03 -5.62 5.63
CA LEU A 48 7.27 -4.39 5.85
C LEU A 48 5.80 -4.60 5.44
N PRO A 49 5.07 -5.48 6.15
CA PRO A 49 3.68 -5.75 5.77
C PRO A 49 2.83 -4.49 5.84
N LEU A 50 1.78 -4.43 5.04
CA LEU A 50 0.90 -3.29 5.02
C LEU A 50 0.16 -3.14 6.34
N VAL A 51 -0.10 -1.90 6.74
CA VAL A 51 -0.96 -1.62 7.88
C VAL A 51 -2.34 -2.22 7.59
N GLY A 52 -2.93 -2.87 8.58
CA GLY A 52 -4.24 -3.51 8.43
C GLY A 52 -4.22 -4.86 7.73
N GLU A 53 -3.07 -5.35 7.35
CA GLU A 53 -2.95 -6.61 6.62
C GLU A 53 -3.17 -7.79 7.55
N LYS A 54 -4.13 -8.65 7.22
CA LYS A 54 -4.45 -9.81 8.06
C LYS A 54 -3.80 -11.09 7.57
N LEU A 55 -3.77 -11.31 6.27
CA LEU A 55 -3.25 -12.55 5.68
C LEU A 55 -1.74 -12.51 5.49
N TYR A 56 -1.23 -11.47 4.86
CA TYR A 56 0.19 -11.32 4.57
C TYR A 56 0.86 -10.37 5.55
N GLY A 57 0.42 -10.38 6.80
CA GLY A 57 0.87 -9.42 7.79
C GLY A 57 1.77 -10.04 8.85
N ILE A 58 1.59 -9.56 10.07
CA ILE A 58 2.39 -9.97 11.21
C ILE A 58 2.13 -11.42 11.57
N ASP A 59 0.87 -11.84 11.53
CA ASP A 59 0.44 -13.18 11.95
C ASP A 59 -0.83 -13.55 11.20
N GLU A 60 -0.81 -14.63 10.45
CA GLU A 60 -1.96 -15.05 9.65
C GLU A 60 -3.18 -15.48 10.49
N GLU A 61 -2.99 -15.66 11.80
CA GLU A 61 -4.10 -15.96 12.70
C GLU A 61 -5.16 -14.87 12.66
N TYR A 62 -4.78 -13.62 12.39
CA TYR A 62 -5.75 -12.53 12.22
C TYR A 62 -6.70 -12.83 11.08
N TYR A 63 -6.17 -13.33 9.98
CA TYR A 63 -7.00 -13.67 8.82
C TYR A 63 -7.93 -14.84 9.12
N LEU A 64 -7.41 -15.89 9.74
CA LEU A 64 -8.19 -17.07 10.09
C LEU A 64 -9.32 -16.72 11.04
N GLU A 65 -9.02 -15.92 12.05
CA GLU A 65 -10.00 -15.48 13.05
C GLU A 65 -11.04 -14.56 12.41
N PHE A 66 -10.60 -13.69 11.52
CA PHE A 66 -11.50 -12.78 10.80
C PHE A 66 -12.50 -13.56 9.93
N CYS A 67 -12.03 -14.58 9.25
CA CYS A 67 -12.92 -15.43 8.44
C CYS A 67 -13.91 -16.20 9.30
N ARG A 68 -13.50 -16.59 10.51
CA ARG A 68 -14.36 -17.36 11.43
C ARG A 68 -15.39 -16.47 12.14
N ALA A 69 -14.99 -15.32 12.64
CA ALA A 69 -15.84 -14.54 13.56
C ALA A 69 -15.89 -13.03 13.25
N GLY A 70 -15.23 -12.57 12.22
CA GLY A 70 -15.25 -11.16 11.84
C GLY A 70 -14.23 -10.32 12.59
N TRP A 71 -14.37 -9.03 12.46
CA TRP A 71 -13.44 -8.05 13.03
C TRP A 71 -13.54 -7.99 14.56
N ARG A 72 -12.40 -7.78 15.22
CA ARG A 72 -12.34 -7.51 16.67
C ARG A 72 -11.73 -6.13 16.88
N ASP A 73 -12.39 -5.28 17.64
CA ASP A 73 -11.96 -3.91 17.87
C ASP A 73 -10.58 -3.81 18.53
N GLU A 74 -10.22 -4.80 19.34
CA GLU A 74 -8.92 -4.84 20.01
C GLU A 74 -7.74 -4.95 19.01
N TRP A 75 -8.00 -5.39 17.80
CA TRP A 75 -6.97 -5.53 16.78
C TRP A 75 -6.45 -4.20 16.25
N ILE A 76 -7.19 -3.10 16.47
CA ILE A 76 -6.83 -1.80 15.92
C ILE A 76 -5.46 -1.32 16.40
N GLU A 77 -5.11 -1.65 17.65
CA GLU A 77 -3.81 -1.25 18.20
C GLU A 77 -2.65 -1.92 17.48
N THR A 78 -2.79 -3.19 17.12
CA THR A 78 -1.73 -3.94 16.46
C THR A 78 -1.75 -3.75 14.95
N LEU A 79 -2.92 -3.82 14.35
CA LEU A 79 -3.04 -3.75 12.88
C LEU A 79 -3.09 -2.32 12.34
N GLY A 80 -3.59 -1.38 13.12
CA GLY A 80 -3.65 0.03 12.75
C GLY A 80 -4.88 0.44 11.98
N MET A 81 -5.41 -0.43 11.13
CA MET A 81 -6.62 -0.17 10.33
C MET A 81 -7.41 -1.46 10.19
N LYS A 82 -8.71 -1.34 9.94
CA LYS A 82 -9.57 -2.50 9.70
C LYS A 82 -9.26 -3.18 8.38
N ARG A 83 -8.96 -2.42 7.35
CA ARG A 83 -8.59 -2.96 6.04
C ARG A 83 -7.12 -2.65 5.76
N GLN A 84 -6.54 -3.34 4.81
CA GLN A 84 -5.15 -3.05 4.46
C GLN A 84 -5.05 -1.63 3.87
N ALA A 85 -3.99 -0.92 4.28
CA ALA A 85 -3.73 0.44 3.83
C ALA A 85 -3.14 0.43 2.43
N LEU A 86 -4.01 0.30 1.45
CA LEU A 86 -3.62 0.26 0.05
C LEU A 86 -4.65 1.04 -0.75
N HIS A 87 -4.19 2.02 -1.50
CA HIS A 87 -5.05 2.92 -2.25
C HIS A 87 -4.58 3.01 -3.71
N ALA A 88 -5.47 2.70 -4.63
CA ALA A 88 -5.18 2.86 -6.05
C ALA A 88 -5.38 4.34 -6.41
N ARG A 89 -4.29 5.10 -6.41
CA ARG A 89 -4.34 6.54 -6.60
C ARG A 89 -4.42 6.96 -8.05
N THR A 90 -3.62 6.34 -8.90
CA THR A 90 -3.50 6.75 -10.29
C THR A 90 -3.73 5.58 -11.22
N PHE A 91 -4.57 5.78 -12.20
CA PHE A 91 -4.85 4.77 -13.22
C PHE A 91 -4.89 5.45 -14.58
N GLY A 92 -4.22 4.86 -15.55
CA GLY A 92 -4.21 5.38 -16.90
C GLY A 92 -3.67 4.34 -17.87
N PHE A 93 -3.82 4.62 -19.14
CA PHE A 93 -3.30 3.75 -20.17
C PHE A 93 -2.01 4.33 -20.71
N VAL A 94 -1.04 3.47 -20.98
CA VAL A 94 0.31 3.89 -21.40
C VAL A 94 0.30 4.84 -22.60
N GLU A 95 -0.59 4.61 -23.52
CA GLU A 95 -0.61 5.36 -24.78
C GLU A 95 -1.82 6.28 -24.95
N SER A 96 -2.55 6.54 -23.87
CA SER A 96 -3.73 7.38 -24.01
C SER A 96 -3.95 8.30 -22.82
N GLU A 97 -4.65 9.37 -23.07
CA GLU A 97 -5.14 10.32 -22.09
C GLU A 97 -6.66 10.14 -22.00
N PRO A 98 -7.28 10.43 -20.86
CA PRO A 98 -6.72 11.03 -19.65
C PRO A 98 -6.25 9.99 -18.65
N THR A 99 -5.51 10.46 -17.65
CA THR A 99 -5.12 9.70 -16.49
C THR A 99 -6.10 10.01 -15.35
N PHE A 100 -6.48 9.01 -14.61
CA PHE A 100 -7.42 9.17 -13.51
C PHE A 100 -6.68 9.15 -12.18
N VAL A 101 -7.02 10.09 -11.30
CA VAL A 101 -6.42 10.19 -9.97
C VAL A 101 -7.54 10.21 -8.94
N ALA A 102 -7.42 9.33 -7.94
CA ALA A 102 -8.41 9.23 -6.86
C ALA A 102 -7.87 9.79 -5.57
N SER A 103 -8.71 10.50 -4.82
CA SER A 103 -8.36 11.01 -3.50
C SER A 103 -8.26 9.86 -2.51
N LEU A 104 -7.44 10.04 -1.48
CA LEU A 104 -7.30 9.04 -0.43
C LEU A 104 -8.61 8.82 0.30
N ALA A 105 -8.90 7.56 0.62
CA ALA A 105 -10.07 7.22 1.41
C ALA A 105 -9.91 7.80 2.82
N GLU A 106 -11.04 8.11 3.44
CA GLU A 106 -11.07 8.78 4.74
C GLU A 106 -10.34 8.01 5.84
N ASP A 107 -10.51 6.70 5.91
CA ASP A 107 -9.85 5.89 6.93
C ASP A 107 -8.32 5.88 6.76
N PHE A 108 -7.85 5.87 5.53
CA PHE A 108 -6.42 5.91 5.24
C PHE A 108 -5.87 7.29 5.64
N GLN A 109 -6.58 8.35 5.27
CA GLN A 109 -6.16 9.71 5.61
C GLN A 109 -6.14 9.90 7.12
N SER A 110 -7.14 9.40 7.83
CA SER A 110 -7.18 9.46 9.29
C SER A 110 -5.98 8.77 9.93
N PHE A 111 -5.60 7.62 9.40
CA PHE A 111 -4.40 6.92 9.89
C PHE A 111 -3.15 7.78 9.73
N LEU A 112 -2.98 8.40 8.56
CA LEU A 112 -1.81 9.26 8.31
C LEU A 112 -1.74 10.42 9.28
N VAL A 113 -2.88 11.03 9.57
CA VAL A 113 -2.93 12.17 10.49
C VAL A 113 -2.75 11.74 11.94
N GLU A 114 -3.50 10.73 12.38
CA GLU A 114 -3.56 10.36 13.80
C GLU A 114 -2.41 9.47 14.23
N ARG A 115 -2.00 8.53 13.41
CA ARG A 115 -0.95 7.57 13.79
C ARG A 115 0.42 7.96 13.28
N MET A 116 0.52 8.69 12.20
CA MET A 116 1.80 9.13 11.66
C MET A 116 2.07 10.62 11.91
N GLY A 117 1.08 11.36 12.39
CA GLY A 117 1.25 12.77 12.72
C GLY A 117 1.43 13.68 11.51
N MET A 118 0.91 13.29 10.36
CA MET A 118 1.05 14.11 9.16
C MET A 118 0.09 15.29 9.21
N ASP A 119 0.62 16.50 9.10
CA ASP A 119 -0.20 17.69 8.99
C ASP A 119 -0.52 17.95 7.50
N GLU A 120 -1.28 19.00 7.25
CA GLU A 120 -1.70 19.33 5.88
C GLU A 120 -0.52 19.52 4.95
N GLN A 121 0.53 20.18 5.43
CA GLN A 121 1.73 20.43 4.63
C GLN A 121 2.46 19.13 4.30
N ALA A 122 2.55 18.21 5.26
CA ALA A 122 3.17 16.90 5.04
C ALA A 122 2.38 16.09 4.01
N LEU A 123 1.05 16.14 4.10
CA LEU A 123 0.18 15.45 3.14
C LEU A 123 0.36 15.99 1.74
N GLU A 124 0.39 17.31 1.59
CA GLU A 124 0.60 17.95 0.29
C GLU A 124 1.97 17.62 -0.30
N SER A 125 3.00 17.64 0.53
CA SER A 125 4.36 17.31 0.11
C SER A 125 4.45 15.86 -0.37
N ALA A 126 3.83 14.94 0.35
CA ALA A 126 3.82 13.52 -0.02
C ALA A 126 3.08 13.32 -1.35
N GLU A 127 1.94 14.01 -1.53
CA GLU A 127 1.18 13.97 -2.77
C GLU A 127 2.02 14.41 -3.95
N LYS A 128 2.72 15.51 -3.78
CA LYS A 128 3.56 16.06 -4.83
C LYS A 128 4.70 15.12 -5.21
N LYS A 129 5.36 14.56 -4.20
CA LYS A 129 6.44 13.59 -4.42
C LYS A 129 5.93 12.34 -5.13
N ALA A 130 4.76 11.87 -4.74
CA ALA A 130 4.15 10.70 -5.35
C ALA A 130 3.86 10.96 -6.83
N GLN A 131 3.30 12.14 -7.14
CA GLN A 131 2.98 12.51 -8.51
C GLN A 131 4.24 12.61 -9.37
N GLU A 132 5.26 13.27 -8.87
CA GLU A 132 6.53 13.43 -9.58
C GLU A 132 7.19 12.09 -9.88
N TRP A 133 7.25 11.23 -8.87
CA TRP A 133 7.85 9.91 -9.03
C TRP A 133 7.04 9.03 -9.99
N THR A 134 5.71 9.08 -9.89
CA THR A 134 4.84 8.31 -10.76
C THR A 134 5.01 8.73 -12.20
N ASP A 135 5.11 10.03 -12.45
CA ASP A 135 5.32 10.55 -13.81
C ASP A 135 6.61 10.00 -14.42
N ILE A 136 7.68 9.97 -13.63
CA ILE A 136 8.97 9.44 -14.09
C ILE A 136 8.84 7.95 -14.42
N GLN A 137 8.18 7.19 -13.56
CA GLN A 137 8.01 5.75 -13.76
C GLN A 137 7.23 5.44 -15.04
N PHE A 138 6.17 6.20 -15.31
CA PHE A 138 5.35 5.99 -16.49
C PHE A 138 6.02 6.46 -17.77
N ARG A 139 6.91 7.43 -17.70
CA ARG A 139 7.66 7.90 -18.87
C ARG A 139 8.86 7.01 -19.18
N GLY A 140 9.25 6.14 -18.25
CA GLY A 140 10.39 5.27 -18.42
C GLY A 140 11.73 5.97 -18.24
N GLU A 141 11.74 7.06 -17.53
CA GLU A 141 12.96 7.82 -17.27
C GLU A 141 13.59 7.48 -15.93
#